data_8f4bdba92a01e6cacddefc947046d24d
#
_entry.id   8f4bdba92a01e6cacddefc947046d24d
#
_cell.length_a   1.000
_cell.length_b   1.000
_cell.length_c   1.000
_cell.angle_alpha   90.00
_cell.angle_beta   90.00
_cell.angle_gamma   90.00
#
_symmetry.space_group_name_H-M   'P 1'
#
loop_
_entity.id
_entity.type
_entity.pdbx_description
1 polymer ?
#
loop_
_entity_poly.entity_id
_entity_poly.type
_entity_poly.pdbx_seq_one_letter_code
_entity_poly.pdbx_strand_id
1 'polypeptide(L)'
;MRFSVRNLLIVLVLFILFLTFTGAFFIVNETKQALVLQFGDPRKVVTKPGLQFKIPFIQDAVFLDSRLLNLDPQPEEMILSDQKRIIVDSFARYNIVDPLKFYQTVRNETTFSDRFGRIINAAVRGVIAKYSLTSLLSNQRIQIMAEIEQQIKNNEDSYGVKIVDIRIGRTDLTEQVSNNVYQRMRSEREKEANLLRAEGEELSKEIVASADRQQTVIIAEAERTSSILRGEGDASKNKILGDAYSLDEEFFDFLRTMQ
;
A
#
# COMPACT_ATOMS: atom_id res chain seq x y z
N MET A 1 -18.20 -27.01 75.92
CA MET A 1 -17.74 -25.59 75.98
C MET A 1 -18.92 -24.71 75.60
N ARG A 2 -19.57 -24.05 76.51
CA ARG A 2 -20.61 -23.05 76.22
C ARG A 2 -19.92 -21.76 75.87
N PHE A 3 -19.75 -21.47 74.60
CA PHE A 3 -19.35 -20.12 74.16
C PHE A 3 -20.44 -19.14 74.63
N SER A 4 -20.08 -18.21 75.53
CA SER A 4 -20.97 -17.13 75.92
C SER A 4 -21.31 -16.31 74.68
N VAL A 5 -22.57 -15.93 74.49
CA VAL A 5 -23.04 -15.07 73.39
C VAL A 5 -22.19 -13.82 73.25
N ARG A 6 -21.66 -13.32 74.37
CA ARG A 6 -20.70 -12.20 74.41
C ARG A 6 -19.38 -12.47 73.66
N ASN A 7 -18.83 -13.70 73.79
CA ASN A 7 -17.58 -14.07 73.11
C ASN A 7 -17.82 -14.28 71.60
N LEU A 8 -18.99 -14.81 71.23
CA LEU A 8 -19.41 -14.92 69.81
C LEU A 8 -19.53 -13.53 69.15
N LEU A 9 -20.13 -12.56 69.83
CA LEU A 9 -20.24 -11.17 69.40
C LEU A 9 -18.89 -10.50 69.23
N ILE A 10 -17.95 -10.71 70.16
CA ILE A 10 -16.59 -10.16 70.09
C ILE A 10 -15.85 -10.75 68.87
N VAL A 11 -15.92 -12.05 68.65
CA VAL A 11 -15.33 -12.72 67.47
C VAL A 11 -15.90 -12.18 66.16
N LEU A 12 -17.22 -12.00 66.11
CA LEU A 12 -17.90 -11.43 64.92
C LEU A 12 -17.44 -10.00 64.66
N VAL A 13 -17.34 -9.14 65.67
CA VAL A 13 -16.84 -7.75 65.56
C VAL A 13 -15.37 -7.72 65.12
N LEU A 14 -14.53 -8.57 65.68
CA LEU A 14 -13.10 -8.70 65.26
C LEU A 14 -12.97 -9.19 63.83
N PHE A 15 -13.83 -10.13 63.40
CA PHE A 15 -13.88 -10.62 62.01
C PHE A 15 -14.28 -9.55 61.01
N ILE A 16 -15.32 -8.75 61.35
CA ILE A 16 -15.75 -7.61 60.54
C ILE A 16 -14.65 -6.55 60.48
N LEU A 17 -13.98 -6.24 61.61
CA LEU A 17 -12.86 -5.31 61.67
C LEU A 17 -11.67 -5.80 60.83
N PHE A 18 -11.38 -7.08 60.85
CA PHE A 18 -10.35 -7.71 60.02
C PHE A 18 -10.68 -7.63 58.51
N LEU A 19 -11.93 -7.92 58.11
CA LEU A 19 -12.39 -7.79 56.73
C LEU A 19 -12.31 -6.35 56.23
N THR A 20 -12.68 -5.37 57.09
CA THR A 20 -12.61 -3.94 56.71
C THR A 20 -11.16 -3.48 56.61
N PHE A 21 -10.27 -4.00 57.46
CA PHE A 21 -8.86 -3.66 57.42
C PHE A 21 -8.18 -4.20 56.16
N THR A 22 -8.46 -5.44 55.78
CA THR A 22 -7.90 -6.04 54.53
C THR A 22 -8.43 -5.38 53.25
N GLY A 23 -9.69 -4.91 53.23
CA GLY A 23 -10.29 -4.19 52.10
C GLY A 23 -9.87 -2.71 51.99
N ALA A 24 -9.18 -2.15 53.02
CA ALA A 24 -8.78 -0.76 53.05
C ALA A 24 -7.51 -0.44 52.24
N PHE A 25 -6.68 -1.43 51.96
CA PHE A 25 -5.43 -1.24 51.25
C PHE A 25 -5.50 -1.74 49.81
N PHE A 26 -4.91 -0.98 48.90
CA PHE A 26 -4.71 -1.38 47.50
C PHE A 26 -3.34 -0.95 47.01
N ILE A 27 -2.80 -1.68 46.04
CA ILE A 27 -1.48 -1.43 45.47
C ILE A 27 -1.65 -0.86 44.08
N VAL A 28 -1.02 0.27 43.80
CA VAL A 28 -0.92 0.88 42.48
C VAL A 28 0.42 0.50 41.85
N ASN A 29 0.38 -0.22 40.75
CA ASN A 29 1.59 -0.57 40.00
C ASN A 29 2.10 0.64 39.21
N GLU A 30 3.38 0.64 38.85
CA GLU A 30 4.00 1.70 38.01
C GLU A 30 3.33 1.88 36.64
N THR A 31 2.74 0.81 36.12
CA THR A 31 2.03 0.83 34.82
C THR A 31 0.61 1.39 34.90
N LYS A 32 0.10 1.65 36.13
CA LYS A 32 -1.29 2.05 36.35
C LYS A 32 -1.38 3.31 37.19
N GLN A 33 -2.45 4.03 36.98
CA GLN A 33 -2.91 5.12 37.84
C GLN A 33 -4.23 4.70 38.47
N ALA A 34 -4.54 5.16 39.66
CA ALA A 34 -5.78 4.83 40.31
C ALA A 34 -6.60 6.09 40.59
N LEU A 35 -7.88 6.00 40.30
CA LEU A 35 -8.87 7.00 40.65
C LEU A 35 -9.76 6.44 41.76
N VAL A 36 -9.72 7.05 42.94
CA VAL A 36 -10.58 6.65 44.07
C VAL A 36 -11.90 7.37 43.94
N LEU A 37 -12.96 6.61 43.75
CA LEU A 37 -14.32 7.06 43.65
C LEU A 37 -15.05 6.89 45.00
N GLN A 38 -15.90 7.83 45.36
CA GLN A 38 -16.81 7.73 46.51
C GLN A 38 -18.25 7.84 46.00
N PHE A 39 -18.97 6.73 46.07
CA PHE A 39 -20.32 6.64 45.50
C PHE A 39 -20.41 7.07 44.04
N GLY A 40 -19.32 6.76 43.26
CA GLY A 40 -19.21 7.13 41.84
C GLY A 40 -18.56 8.49 41.57
N ASP A 41 -18.42 9.36 42.58
CA ASP A 41 -17.76 10.65 42.42
C ASP A 41 -16.24 10.54 42.62
N PRO A 42 -15.40 11.08 41.71
CA PRO A 42 -13.97 11.07 41.86
C PRO A 42 -13.50 11.99 42.99
N ARG A 43 -12.81 11.43 43.99
CA ARG A 43 -12.32 12.16 45.16
C ARG A 43 -10.80 12.30 45.20
N LYS A 44 -10.07 11.27 44.76
CA LYS A 44 -8.60 11.27 44.83
C LYS A 44 -8.02 10.62 43.62
N VAL A 45 -7.04 11.30 43.00
CA VAL A 45 -6.21 10.76 41.92
C VAL A 45 -4.89 10.27 42.53
N VAL A 46 -4.51 9.03 42.23
CA VAL A 46 -3.26 8.43 42.68
C VAL A 46 -2.42 8.09 41.46
N THR A 47 -1.42 8.90 41.19
CA THR A 47 -0.48 8.71 40.07
C THR A 47 0.83 8.05 40.51
N LYS A 48 1.14 8.09 41.82
CA LYS A 48 2.38 7.49 42.34
C LYS A 48 2.16 6.01 42.66
N PRO A 49 3.04 5.12 42.21
CA PRO A 49 3.00 3.71 42.56
C PRO A 49 3.22 3.48 44.05
N GLY A 50 2.67 2.40 44.58
CA GLY A 50 2.83 2.00 45.95
C GLY A 50 1.52 1.61 46.64
N LEU A 51 1.65 1.39 47.97
CA LEU A 51 0.50 1.06 48.82
C LEU A 51 -0.34 2.31 49.11
N GLN A 52 -1.61 2.22 48.85
CA GLN A 52 -2.58 3.31 49.06
C GLN A 52 -3.73 2.82 49.93
N PHE A 53 -4.40 3.79 50.57
CA PHE A 53 -5.53 3.54 51.46
C PHE A 53 -6.82 4.07 50.85
N LYS A 54 -7.91 3.26 50.97
CA LYS A 54 -9.27 3.65 50.65
C LYS A 54 -10.24 3.23 51.77
N ILE A 55 -11.35 3.90 51.88
CA ILE A 55 -12.40 3.52 52.85
C ILE A 55 -13.20 2.38 52.26
N PRO A 56 -13.10 1.16 52.83
CA PRO A 56 -13.83 0.01 52.30
C PRO A 56 -15.37 0.26 52.35
N PHE A 57 -16.08 -0.36 51.40
CA PHE A 57 -17.54 -0.25 51.22
C PHE A 57 -18.06 1.13 50.73
N ILE A 58 -17.31 2.21 50.90
CA ILE A 58 -17.67 3.56 50.50
C ILE A 58 -16.89 4.03 49.30
N GLN A 59 -15.66 3.59 49.19
CA GLN A 59 -14.74 3.99 48.11
C GLN A 59 -14.34 2.81 47.25
N ASP A 60 -14.37 3.04 45.95
CA ASP A 60 -13.88 2.12 44.92
C ASP A 60 -12.64 2.70 44.20
N ALA A 61 -11.69 1.85 43.89
CA ALA A 61 -10.52 2.24 43.13
C ALA A 61 -10.65 1.76 41.68
N VAL A 62 -10.71 2.68 40.74
CA VAL A 62 -10.68 2.41 39.31
C VAL A 62 -9.24 2.58 38.81
N PHE A 63 -8.72 1.56 38.16
CA PHE A 63 -7.36 1.58 37.60
C PHE A 63 -7.40 1.95 36.14
N LEU A 64 -6.58 2.92 35.75
CA LEU A 64 -6.33 3.33 34.37
C LEU A 64 -4.89 3.02 34.01
N ASP A 65 -4.64 2.63 32.77
CA ASP A 65 -3.27 2.37 32.30
C ASP A 65 -2.53 3.71 32.08
N SER A 66 -1.30 3.81 32.57
CA SER A 66 -0.46 5.01 32.40
C SER A 66 0.56 4.87 31.25
N ARG A 67 0.61 3.71 30.63
CA ARG A 67 1.49 3.42 29.50
C ARG A 67 0.96 4.09 28.23
N LEU A 68 1.79 4.01 27.19
CA LEU A 68 1.40 4.37 25.86
C LEU A 68 0.42 3.30 25.31
N LEU A 69 -0.80 3.73 25.06
CA LEU A 69 -1.89 2.88 24.56
C LEU A 69 -2.09 3.11 23.07
N ASN A 70 -2.59 2.09 22.39
CA ASN A 70 -2.94 2.13 20.99
C ASN A 70 -4.45 2.37 20.82
N LEU A 71 -4.80 3.20 19.87
CA LEU A 71 -6.18 3.49 19.47
C LEU A 71 -6.29 3.23 17.98
N ASP A 72 -7.05 2.20 17.62
CA ASP A 72 -7.30 1.78 16.25
C ASP A 72 -8.78 2.04 15.90
N PRO A 73 -9.13 3.20 15.32
CA PRO A 73 -10.47 3.46 14.81
C PRO A 73 -10.82 2.48 13.69
N GLN A 74 -12.09 2.22 13.49
CA GLN A 74 -12.52 1.42 12.35
C GLN A 74 -12.13 2.09 11.04
N PRO A 75 -11.60 1.34 10.05
CA PRO A 75 -11.31 1.86 8.73
C PRO A 75 -12.55 2.49 8.10
N GLU A 76 -12.38 3.63 7.45
CA GLU A 76 -13.51 4.38 6.89
C GLU A 76 -13.26 4.76 5.44
N GLU A 77 -14.34 4.74 4.63
CA GLU A 77 -14.30 5.20 3.25
C GLU A 77 -14.27 6.72 3.20
N MET A 78 -13.32 7.28 2.46
CA MET A 78 -13.11 8.72 2.31
C MET A 78 -12.96 9.09 0.84
N ILE A 79 -13.35 10.32 0.49
CA ILE A 79 -13.25 10.85 -0.86
C ILE A 79 -12.13 11.88 -0.90
N LEU A 80 -11.23 11.71 -1.87
CA LEU A 80 -10.12 12.61 -2.15
C LEU A 80 -10.55 13.82 -3.02
N SER A 81 -9.67 14.81 -3.15
CA SER A 81 -9.91 15.98 -4.02
C SER A 81 -10.08 15.61 -5.49
N ASP A 82 -9.47 14.51 -5.94
CA ASP A 82 -9.60 13.95 -7.30
C ASP A 82 -10.80 12.98 -7.44
N GLN A 83 -11.76 13.05 -6.50
CA GLN A 83 -13.00 12.24 -6.46
C GLN A 83 -12.79 10.73 -6.36
N LYS A 84 -11.59 10.27 -6.11
CA LYS A 84 -11.33 8.85 -5.86
C LYS A 84 -11.77 8.47 -4.46
N ARG A 85 -12.39 7.31 -4.34
CA ARG A 85 -12.79 6.72 -3.07
C ARG A 85 -11.70 5.78 -2.57
N ILE A 86 -11.28 5.98 -1.34
CA ILE A 86 -10.26 5.18 -0.67
C ILE A 86 -10.77 4.73 0.69
N ILE A 87 -10.34 3.58 1.14
CA ILE A 87 -10.53 3.10 2.50
C ILE A 87 -9.24 3.44 3.25
N VAL A 88 -9.39 4.23 4.31
CA VAL A 88 -8.26 4.69 5.12
C VAL A 88 -8.34 4.00 6.48
N ASP A 89 -7.26 3.34 6.83
CA ASP A 89 -7.00 2.79 8.14
C ASP A 89 -6.00 3.70 8.86
N SER A 90 -6.34 4.16 10.05
CA SER A 90 -5.52 5.07 10.84
C SER A 90 -5.34 4.54 12.26
N PHE A 91 -4.23 4.84 12.89
CA PHE A 91 -4.01 4.53 14.28
C PHE A 91 -3.39 5.72 15.01
N ALA A 92 -3.66 5.79 16.30
CA ALA A 92 -3.08 6.79 17.18
C ALA A 92 -2.47 6.13 18.42
N ARG A 93 -1.43 6.74 18.95
CA ARG A 93 -0.85 6.37 20.23
C ARG A 93 -1.07 7.48 21.22
N TYR A 94 -1.63 7.13 22.37
CA TYR A 94 -1.97 8.09 23.40
C TYR A 94 -1.58 7.59 24.79
N ASN A 95 -1.45 8.51 25.73
CA ASN A 95 -1.40 8.20 27.14
C ASN A 95 -2.39 9.05 27.93
N ILE A 96 -2.85 8.53 29.07
CA ILE A 96 -3.77 9.22 29.96
C ILE A 96 -2.93 10.08 30.90
N VAL A 97 -3.02 11.41 30.74
CA VAL A 97 -2.28 12.38 31.56
C VAL A 97 -3.13 12.83 32.75
N ASP A 98 -4.42 13.06 32.53
CA ASP A 98 -5.37 13.47 33.57
C ASP A 98 -6.46 12.41 33.75
N PRO A 99 -6.28 11.47 34.71
CA PRO A 99 -7.27 10.43 35.01
C PRO A 99 -8.63 10.97 35.40
N LEU A 100 -8.68 12.16 36.03
CA LEU A 100 -9.93 12.77 36.48
C LEU A 100 -10.77 13.21 35.28
N LYS A 101 -10.19 13.99 34.37
CA LYS A 101 -10.87 14.44 33.16
C LYS A 101 -11.26 13.27 32.28
N PHE A 102 -10.37 12.28 32.12
CA PHE A 102 -10.63 11.07 31.35
C PHE A 102 -11.87 10.34 31.89
N TYR A 103 -11.93 10.10 33.20
CA TYR A 103 -13.05 9.42 33.80
C TYR A 103 -14.38 10.23 33.71
N GLN A 104 -14.30 11.53 33.90
CA GLN A 104 -15.51 12.41 33.79
C GLN A 104 -16.06 12.42 32.35
N THR A 105 -15.21 12.35 31.33
CA THR A 105 -15.62 12.47 29.93
C THR A 105 -16.05 11.13 29.33
N VAL A 106 -15.29 10.06 29.58
CA VAL A 106 -15.49 8.78 28.89
C VAL A 106 -15.64 7.57 29.81
N ARG A 107 -15.27 7.67 31.06
CA ARG A 107 -15.32 6.65 32.11
C ARG A 107 -14.42 5.43 31.87
N ASN A 108 -14.33 4.92 30.66
CA ASN A 108 -13.55 3.73 30.32
C ASN A 108 -12.85 3.88 28.94
N GLU A 109 -11.87 3.02 28.69
CA GLU A 109 -11.07 3.02 27.46
C GLU A 109 -11.90 2.66 26.23
N THR A 110 -12.88 1.77 26.36
CA THR A 110 -13.73 1.38 25.22
C THR A 110 -14.56 2.55 24.71
N THR A 111 -15.22 3.29 25.64
CA THR A 111 -15.97 4.49 25.26
C THR A 111 -15.08 5.60 24.71
N PHE A 112 -13.85 5.70 25.22
CA PHE A 112 -12.84 6.61 24.68
C PHE A 112 -12.49 6.22 23.23
N SER A 113 -12.19 4.96 22.98
CA SER A 113 -11.87 4.45 21.66
C SER A 113 -12.97 4.76 20.65
N ASP A 114 -14.23 4.53 21.01
CA ASP A 114 -15.39 4.81 20.14
C ASP A 114 -15.57 6.30 19.86
N ARG A 115 -15.45 7.14 20.89
CA ARG A 115 -15.67 8.58 20.74
C ARG A 115 -14.52 9.29 20.06
N PHE A 116 -13.31 9.02 20.54
CA PHE A 116 -12.11 9.66 20.03
C PHE A 116 -11.73 9.12 18.63
N GLY A 117 -12.02 7.84 18.38
CA GLY A 117 -11.89 7.26 17.05
C GLY A 117 -12.67 8.00 15.97
N ARG A 118 -13.91 8.40 16.29
CA ARG A 118 -14.71 9.23 15.37
C ARG A 118 -14.09 10.62 15.15
N ILE A 119 -13.49 11.21 16.18
CA ILE A 119 -12.78 12.50 16.05
C ILE A 119 -11.58 12.35 15.14
N ILE A 120 -10.79 11.26 15.30
CA ILE A 120 -9.67 10.95 14.41
C ILE A 120 -10.16 10.80 12.98
N ASN A 121 -11.16 9.97 12.73
CA ASN A 121 -11.70 9.76 11.39
C ASN A 121 -12.25 11.05 10.76
N ALA A 122 -12.90 11.91 11.54
CA ALA A 122 -13.37 13.20 11.06
C ALA A 122 -12.22 14.15 10.70
N ALA A 123 -11.16 14.21 11.50
CA ALA A 123 -9.97 15.02 11.23
C ALA A 123 -9.22 14.49 10.00
N VAL A 124 -9.00 13.19 9.93
CA VAL A 124 -8.37 12.51 8.78
C VAL A 124 -9.15 12.80 7.50
N ARG A 125 -10.47 12.63 7.52
CA ARG A 125 -11.35 12.93 6.38
C ARG A 125 -11.25 14.40 5.96
N GLY A 126 -11.31 15.33 6.92
CA GLY A 126 -11.26 16.77 6.64
C GLY A 126 -9.96 17.23 6.01
N VAL A 127 -8.84 16.60 6.36
CA VAL A 127 -7.53 16.90 5.78
C VAL A 127 -7.36 16.18 4.44
N ILE A 128 -7.61 14.87 4.37
CA ILE A 128 -7.42 14.06 3.15
C ILE A 128 -8.27 14.56 1.98
N ALA A 129 -9.47 15.05 2.23
CA ALA A 129 -10.35 15.61 1.19
C ALA A 129 -9.74 16.77 0.39
N LYS A 130 -8.71 17.42 0.91
CA LYS A 130 -7.99 18.53 0.25
C LYS A 130 -6.89 18.04 -0.71
N TYR A 131 -6.47 16.79 -0.60
CA TYR A 131 -5.32 16.23 -1.29
C TYR A 131 -5.72 15.16 -2.31
N SER A 132 -4.86 14.97 -3.33
CA SER A 132 -5.01 13.90 -4.31
C SER A 132 -4.32 12.61 -3.83
N LEU A 133 -4.66 11.48 -4.47
CA LEU A 133 -4.00 10.20 -4.18
C LEU A 133 -2.48 10.28 -4.39
N THR A 134 -2.04 10.97 -5.43
CA THR A 134 -0.60 11.16 -5.72
C THR A 134 0.10 11.92 -4.59
N SER A 135 -0.55 12.93 -4.01
CA SER A 135 -0.01 13.69 -2.87
C SER A 135 0.15 12.82 -1.62
N LEU A 136 -0.81 11.93 -1.35
CA LEU A 136 -0.76 10.97 -0.23
C LEU A 136 0.38 9.94 -0.36
N LEU A 137 0.75 9.59 -1.59
CA LEU A 137 1.82 8.62 -1.89
C LEU A 137 3.19 9.29 -2.07
N SER A 138 3.24 10.62 -2.05
CA SER A 138 4.47 11.41 -2.22
C SER A 138 5.05 11.90 -0.90
N ASN A 139 6.14 12.66 -0.97
CA ASN A 139 6.75 13.31 0.19
C ASN A 139 5.82 14.31 0.92
N GLN A 140 4.72 14.73 0.30
CA GLN A 140 3.70 15.58 0.93
C GLN A 140 2.96 14.87 2.08
N ARG A 141 3.06 13.54 2.16
CA ARG A 141 2.49 12.75 3.26
C ARG A 141 2.90 13.27 4.64
N ILE A 142 4.14 13.74 4.79
CA ILE A 142 4.63 14.28 6.08
C ILE A 142 3.84 15.52 6.49
N GLN A 143 3.55 16.41 5.55
CA GLN A 143 2.77 17.63 5.81
C GLN A 143 1.32 17.30 6.14
N ILE A 144 0.73 16.33 5.41
CA ILE A 144 -0.64 15.83 5.65
C ILE A 144 -0.76 15.27 7.06
N MET A 145 0.23 14.47 7.51
CA MET A 145 0.25 13.92 8.87
C MET A 145 0.34 15.03 9.93
N ALA A 146 1.19 16.03 9.73
CA ALA A 146 1.30 17.16 10.63
C ALA A 146 0.00 17.99 10.73
N GLU A 147 -0.72 18.18 9.62
CA GLU A 147 -2.01 18.88 9.62
C GLU A 147 -3.09 18.08 10.37
N ILE A 148 -3.13 16.75 10.19
CA ILE A 148 -4.03 15.87 10.94
C ILE A 148 -3.73 15.94 12.45
N GLU A 149 -2.45 15.82 12.83
CA GLU A 149 -2.03 15.89 14.23
C GLU A 149 -2.43 17.22 14.86
N GLN A 150 -2.25 18.33 14.15
CA GLN A 150 -2.62 19.66 14.64
C GLN A 150 -4.13 19.79 14.89
N GLN A 151 -4.98 19.25 13.99
CA GLN A 151 -6.43 19.27 14.18
C GLN A 151 -6.88 18.47 15.40
N ILE A 152 -6.21 17.37 15.69
CA ILE A 152 -6.59 16.47 16.78
C ILE A 152 -6.09 16.98 18.12
N LYS A 153 -4.94 17.65 18.18
CA LYS A 153 -4.40 18.28 19.41
C LYS A 153 -5.39 19.21 20.10
N ASN A 154 -6.23 19.89 19.37
CA ASN A 154 -7.25 20.76 19.94
C ASN A 154 -8.27 20.02 20.83
N ASN A 155 -8.39 18.70 20.70
CA ASN A 155 -9.32 17.88 21.46
C ASN A 155 -8.68 17.13 22.64
N GLU A 156 -7.34 17.08 22.73
CA GLU A 156 -6.62 16.34 23.76
C GLU A 156 -7.00 16.76 25.18
N ASP A 157 -7.00 18.06 25.42
CA ASP A 157 -7.27 18.64 26.74
C ASP A 157 -8.68 18.31 27.26
N SER A 158 -9.64 18.16 26.37
CA SER A 158 -11.03 17.86 26.74
C SER A 158 -11.21 16.44 27.28
N TYR A 159 -10.33 15.52 26.87
CA TYR A 159 -10.37 14.13 27.29
C TYR A 159 -9.31 13.76 28.35
N GLY A 160 -8.42 14.69 28.71
CA GLY A 160 -7.33 14.43 29.65
C GLY A 160 -6.30 13.43 29.13
N VAL A 161 -6.15 13.33 27.82
CA VAL A 161 -5.18 12.46 27.13
C VAL A 161 -4.16 13.30 26.37
N LYS A 162 -3.01 12.71 26.12
CA LYS A 162 -1.98 13.28 25.25
C LYS A 162 -1.75 12.33 24.09
N ILE A 163 -1.94 12.81 22.88
CA ILE A 163 -1.61 12.06 21.68
C ILE A 163 -0.11 12.21 21.39
N VAL A 164 0.57 11.10 21.25
CA VAL A 164 2.01 11.05 21.01
C VAL A 164 2.31 10.95 19.52
N ASP A 165 1.49 10.18 18.80
CA ASP A 165 1.69 9.92 17.37
C ASP A 165 0.35 9.54 16.73
N ILE A 166 0.13 10.02 15.50
CA ILE A 166 -1.01 9.65 14.67
C ILE A 166 -0.51 9.34 13.29
N ARG A 167 -0.91 8.19 12.76
CA ARG A 167 -0.51 7.80 11.41
C ARG A 167 -1.65 7.14 10.65
N ILE A 168 -1.65 7.37 9.35
CA ILE A 168 -2.38 6.54 8.41
C ILE A 168 -1.57 5.26 8.23
N GLY A 169 -2.13 4.12 8.61
CA GLY A 169 -1.52 2.81 8.47
C GLY A 169 -1.62 2.34 7.02
N ARG A 170 -2.83 2.06 6.58
CA ARG A 170 -3.12 1.51 5.25
C ARG A 170 -4.10 2.40 4.49
N THR A 171 -3.91 2.46 3.19
CA THR A 171 -4.80 3.17 2.28
C THR A 171 -5.08 2.26 1.09
N ASP A 172 -6.31 1.79 0.98
CA ASP A 172 -6.74 0.88 -0.08
C ASP A 172 -7.73 1.59 -1.00
N LEU A 173 -7.71 1.22 -2.27
CA LEU A 173 -8.78 1.58 -3.20
C LEU A 173 -10.00 0.69 -2.91
N THR A 174 -11.20 1.24 -3.08
CA THR A 174 -12.40 0.41 -3.04
C THR A 174 -12.34 -0.64 -4.15
N GLU A 175 -12.96 -1.80 -3.95
CA GLU A 175 -12.91 -2.93 -4.90
C GLU A 175 -13.35 -2.50 -6.31
N GLN A 176 -14.37 -1.68 -6.40
CA GLN A 176 -14.89 -1.16 -7.67
C GLN A 176 -13.86 -0.30 -8.41
N VAL A 177 -13.16 0.60 -7.70
CA VAL A 177 -12.12 1.46 -8.28
C VAL A 177 -10.91 0.63 -8.66
N SER A 178 -10.52 -0.34 -7.84
CA SER A 178 -9.41 -1.26 -8.10
C SER A 178 -9.65 -2.05 -9.38
N ASN A 179 -10.84 -2.63 -9.57
CA ASN A 179 -11.18 -3.37 -10.77
C ASN A 179 -11.12 -2.50 -12.05
N ASN A 180 -11.61 -1.26 -11.98
CA ASN A 180 -11.52 -0.31 -13.10
C ASN A 180 -10.06 0.04 -13.45
N VAL A 181 -9.19 0.21 -12.45
CA VAL A 181 -7.76 0.47 -12.65
C VAL A 181 -7.10 -0.75 -13.30
N TYR A 182 -7.36 -1.96 -12.81
CA TYR A 182 -6.81 -3.19 -13.42
C TYR A 182 -7.26 -3.40 -14.85
N GLN A 183 -8.53 -3.15 -15.17
CA GLN A 183 -9.03 -3.24 -16.55
C GLN A 183 -8.34 -2.23 -17.47
N ARG A 184 -8.15 -0.98 -17.00
CA ARG A 184 -7.43 0.03 -17.77
C ARG A 184 -5.98 -0.40 -18.01
N MET A 185 -5.27 -0.83 -16.97
CA MET A 185 -3.89 -1.30 -17.11
C MET A 185 -3.75 -2.47 -18.09
N ARG A 186 -4.70 -3.42 -18.04
CA ARG A 186 -4.74 -4.54 -18.98
C ARG A 186 -4.92 -4.03 -20.43
N SER A 187 -5.88 -3.15 -20.67
CA SER A 187 -6.12 -2.57 -22.00
C SER A 187 -4.93 -1.76 -22.52
N GLU A 188 -4.25 -1.02 -21.67
CA GLU A 188 -3.02 -0.29 -22.04
C GLU A 188 -1.89 -1.25 -22.42
N ARG A 189 -1.69 -2.32 -21.65
CA ARG A 189 -0.69 -3.35 -21.97
C ARG A 189 -1.01 -4.14 -23.25
N GLU A 190 -2.27 -4.43 -23.50
CA GLU A 190 -2.70 -5.05 -24.75
C GLU A 190 -2.45 -4.15 -25.95
N LYS A 191 -2.72 -2.84 -25.83
CA LYS A 191 -2.41 -1.87 -26.88
C LYS A 191 -0.90 -1.78 -27.16
N GLU A 192 -0.09 -1.69 -26.12
CA GLU A 192 1.36 -1.67 -26.24
C GLU A 192 1.92 -2.93 -26.90
N ALA A 193 1.43 -4.11 -26.48
CA ALA A 193 1.82 -5.38 -27.07
C ALA A 193 1.41 -5.50 -28.55
N ASN A 194 0.20 -5.03 -28.90
CA ASN A 194 -0.26 -5.04 -30.29
C ASN A 194 0.53 -4.07 -31.15
N LEU A 195 0.90 -2.88 -30.63
CA LEU A 195 1.77 -1.95 -31.33
C LEU A 195 3.13 -2.56 -31.64
N LEU A 196 3.79 -3.14 -30.62
CA LEU A 196 5.09 -3.79 -30.80
C LEU A 196 5.05 -4.98 -31.76
N ARG A 197 3.95 -5.76 -31.76
CA ARG A 197 3.76 -6.84 -32.74
C ARG A 197 3.59 -6.30 -34.16
N ALA A 198 2.81 -5.23 -34.34
CA ALA A 198 2.60 -4.61 -35.64
C ALA A 198 3.92 -4.02 -36.21
N GLU A 199 4.69 -3.35 -35.38
CA GLU A 199 6.02 -2.85 -35.75
C GLU A 199 6.98 -4.00 -36.11
N GLY A 200 6.94 -5.11 -35.34
CA GLY A 200 7.74 -6.31 -35.65
C GLY A 200 7.33 -6.97 -36.97
N GLU A 201 6.04 -7.03 -37.29
CA GLU A 201 5.53 -7.53 -38.57
C GLU A 201 5.92 -6.62 -39.74
N GLU A 202 5.85 -5.31 -39.57
CA GLU A 202 6.27 -4.32 -40.56
C GLU A 202 7.76 -4.49 -40.91
N LEU A 203 8.62 -4.49 -39.88
CA LEU A 203 10.06 -4.73 -40.04
C LEU A 203 10.37 -6.08 -40.71
N SER A 204 9.66 -7.13 -40.31
CA SER A 204 9.83 -8.45 -40.92
C SER A 204 9.49 -8.42 -42.39
N LYS A 205 8.36 -7.82 -42.79
CA LYS A 205 7.94 -7.69 -44.20
C LYS A 205 8.94 -6.84 -45.00
N GLU A 206 9.44 -5.74 -44.42
CA GLU A 206 10.44 -4.90 -45.06
C GLU A 206 11.73 -5.65 -45.32
N ILE A 207 12.25 -6.40 -44.36
CA ILE A 207 13.48 -7.21 -44.49
C ILE A 207 13.27 -8.28 -45.55
N VAL A 208 12.17 -9.01 -45.50
CA VAL A 208 11.88 -10.08 -46.50
C VAL A 208 11.74 -9.48 -47.89
N ALA A 209 10.98 -8.42 -48.08
CA ALA A 209 10.83 -7.77 -49.40
C ALA A 209 12.16 -7.20 -49.91
N SER A 210 13.01 -6.66 -49.05
CA SER A 210 14.36 -6.20 -49.41
C SER A 210 15.24 -7.37 -49.89
N ALA A 211 15.21 -8.50 -49.14
CA ALA A 211 15.96 -9.69 -49.49
C ALA A 211 15.49 -10.30 -50.82
N ASP A 212 14.18 -10.42 -51.06
CA ASP A 212 13.61 -10.92 -52.29
C ASP A 212 13.96 -10.03 -53.49
N ARG A 213 13.93 -8.70 -53.28
CA ARG A 213 14.38 -7.75 -54.33
C ARG A 213 15.89 -7.95 -54.63
N GLN A 214 16.74 -8.07 -53.63
CA GLN A 214 18.15 -8.29 -53.84
C GLN A 214 18.41 -9.61 -54.55
N GLN A 215 17.74 -10.70 -54.17
CA GLN A 215 17.81 -11.99 -54.82
C GLN A 215 17.43 -11.86 -56.30
N THR A 216 16.32 -11.20 -56.64
CA THR A 216 15.88 -11.00 -58.02
C THR A 216 16.93 -10.24 -58.83
N VAL A 217 17.53 -9.17 -58.27
CA VAL A 217 18.55 -8.38 -58.92
C VAL A 217 19.81 -9.21 -59.18
N ILE A 218 20.29 -9.97 -58.19
CA ILE A 218 21.49 -10.83 -58.30
C ILE A 218 21.29 -11.90 -59.40
N ILE A 219 20.14 -12.57 -59.41
CA ILE A 219 19.81 -13.60 -60.43
C ILE A 219 19.77 -12.97 -61.81
N ALA A 220 19.04 -11.85 -61.99
CA ALA A 220 18.93 -11.17 -63.25
C ALA A 220 20.29 -10.68 -63.78
N GLU A 221 21.18 -10.19 -62.91
CA GLU A 221 22.52 -9.73 -63.26
C GLU A 221 23.48 -10.92 -63.63
N ALA A 222 23.31 -12.04 -62.91
CA ALA A 222 24.04 -13.29 -63.27
C ALA A 222 23.56 -13.85 -64.61
N GLU A 223 22.26 -13.88 -64.90
CA GLU A 223 21.70 -14.31 -66.21
C GLU A 223 22.19 -13.38 -67.35
N ARG A 224 22.17 -12.06 -67.13
CA ARG A 224 22.68 -11.08 -68.08
C ARG A 224 24.15 -11.35 -68.36
N THR A 225 24.97 -11.48 -67.32
CA THR A 225 26.42 -11.74 -67.47
C THR A 225 26.67 -13.05 -68.18
N SER A 226 25.94 -14.11 -67.84
CA SER A 226 26.00 -15.42 -68.51
C SER A 226 25.65 -15.31 -70.01
N SER A 227 24.60 -14.56 -70.34
CA SER A 227 24.19 -14.36 -71.73
C SER A 227 25.23 -13.56 -72.54
N ILE A 228 25.84 -12.53 -71.95
CA ILE A 228 26.92 -11.77 -72.59
C ILE A 228 28.12 -12.68 -72.84
N LEU A 229 28.60 -13.42 -71.82
CA LEU A 229 29.78 -14.30 -71.94
C LEU A 229 29.54 -15.44 -73.01
N ARG A 230 28.29 -16.00 -73.05
CA ARG A 230 27.95 -16.98 -74.10
C ARG A 230 27.96 -16.32 -75.48
N GLY A 231 27.43 -15.12 -75.59
CA GLY A 231 27.39 -14.36 -76.84
C GLY A 231 28.82 -14.04 -77.34
N GLU A 232 29.72 -13.61 -76.43
CA GLU A 232 31.12 -13.33 -76.70
C GLU A 232 31.89 -14.65 -77.13
N GLY A 233 31.56 -15.74 -76.38
CA GLY A 233 32.12 -17.06 -76.68
C GLY A 233 31.67 -17.56 -78.09
N ASP A 234 30.42 -17.44 -78.44
CA ASP A 234 29.87 -17.80 -79.72
C ASP A 234 30.42 -16.91 -80.86
N ALA A 235 30.54 -15.59 -80.60
CA ALA A 235 31.16 -14.66 -81.53
C ALA A 235 32.65 -15.00 -81.80
N SER A 236 33.42 -15.32 -80.74
CA SER A 236 34.80 -15.76 -80.86
C SER A 236 34.90 -17.09 -81.62
N LYS A 237 34.05 -18.07 -81.28
CA LYS A 237 33.98 -19.33 -82.01
C LYS A 237 33.67 -19.11 -83.49
N ASN A 238 32.68 -18.34 -83.82
CA ASN A 238 32.31 -18.06 -85.19
C ASN A 238 33.42 -17.32 -85.97
N LYS A 239 34.12 -16.39 -85.29
CA LYS A 239 35.26 -15.71 -85.85
C LYS A 239 36.41 -16.69 -86.16
N ILE A 240 36.84 -17.51 -85.22
CA ILE A 240 37.90 -18.50 -85.39
C ILE A 240 37.56 -19.48 -86.48
N LEU A 241 36.33 -19.99 -86.51
CA LEU A 241 35.82 -20.89 -87.54
C LEU A 241 35.79 -20.19 -88.89
N GLY A 242 35.28 -18.94 -88.95
CA GLY A 242 35.21 -18.15 -90.19
C GLY A 242 36.58 -17.85 -90.76
N ASP A 243 37.57 -17.48 -89.89
CA ASP A 243 38.94 -17.27 -90.30
C ASP A 243 39.61 -18.57 -90.80
N ALA A 244 39.35 -19.72 -90.15
CA ALA A 244 39.83 -21.01 -90.58
C ALA A 244 39.22 -21.49 -91.88
N TYR A 245 37.92 -21.30 -92.10
CA TYR A 245 37.25 -21.68 -93.32
C TYR A 245 37.54 -20.78 -94.52
N SER A 246 37.97 -19.55 -94.33
CA SER A 246 38.43 -18.64 -95.38
C SER A 246 39.81 -19.01 -95.92
N LEU A 247 40.53 -19.86 -95.23
CA LEU A 247 41.83 -20.38 -95.69
C LEU A 247 41.74 -21.46 -96.79
N ASP A 248 40.59 -22.23 -96.83
CA ASP A 248 40.33 -23.25 -97.85
C ASP A 248 38.82 -23.39 -98.09
N GLU A 249 38.33 -22.64 -99.07
CA GLU A 249 36.86 -22.56 -99.37
C GLU A 249 36.37 -23.91 -99.96
N GLU A 250 37.14 -24.65 -100.75
CA GLU A 250 36.70 -25.92 -101.30
C GLU A 250 36.56 -27.03 -100.24
N PHE A 251 37.43 -27.02 -99.24
CA PHE A 251 37.33 -27.93 -98.09
C PHE A 251 36.16 -27.60 -97.20
N PHE A 252 35.79 -26.33 -97.08
CA PHE A 252 34.62 -25.92 -96.35
C PHE A 252 33.29 -26.33 -96.98
N ASP A 253 33.16 -26.16 -98.29
CA ASP A 253 31.97 -26.58 -99.09
C ASP A 253 31.86 -28.13 -99.06
N PHE A 254 32.97 -28.86 -99.08
CA PHE A 254 32.93 -30.29 -98.89
C PHE A 254 32.44 -30.72 -97.56
N LEU A 255 32.90 -30.12 -96.45
CA LEU A 255 32.42 -30.37 -95.08
C LEU A 255 30.96 -30.04 -94.89
N ARG A 256 30.45 -28.95 -95.50
CA ARG A 256 29.06 -28.52 -95.38
C ARG A 256 28.07 -29.44 -96.16
N THR A 257 28.56 -30.08 -97.22
CA THR A 257 27.74 -31.05 -97.95
C THR A 257 27.73 -32.41 -97.26
N MET A 258 28.57 -32.66 -96.25
CA MET A 258 28.66 -33.91 -95.48
C MET A 258 27.87 -33.84 -94.19
N GLN A 259 27.40 -32.64 -93.69
CA GLN A 259 26.52 -32.41 -92.52
C GLN A 259 25.08 -32.28 -92.92
#